data_3145678d7d01029e5a4719d1de9799ec
#
_entry.id   3145678d7d01029e5a4719d1de9799ec
#
_cell.length_a   1.000
_cell.length_b   1.000
_cell.length_c   1.000
_cell.angle_alpha   90.00
_cell.angle_beta   90.00
_cell.angle_gamma   90.00
#
_symmetry.space_group_name_H-M   'P 1'
#
loop_
_entity.id
_entity.type
_entity.pdbx_description
1 polymer ?
#
loop_
_entity_poly.entity_id
_entity_poly.type
_entity_poly.pdbx_seq_one_letter_code
_entity_poly.pdbx_strand_id
1 'polypeptide(L)'
;MVIDACNQGATVHFIGNGGSAATPSHSAGDWSKELGLKTIAHSDNTSSFSAWANDEGYSQVFVGQLSTFADNGDLLIAYSGSGNSENVINGVKFANEIGCKTVAITGNYNGMGGGEIVNLVDLSIVIPSTSMERIEDVQLVINHIIKEAVKSNREQ
;
A
#
# COMPACT_ATOMS: atom_id res chain seq x y z
N MET A 1 12.28 6.33 2.81
CA MET A 1 11.59 5.53 1.77
C MET A 1 10.78 6.40 0.80
N VAL A 2 9.73 7.17 1.21
CA VAL A 2 8.94 8.00 0.26
C VAL A 2 9.82 9.10 -0.38
N ILE A 3 10.63 9.79 0.42
CA ILE A 3 11.58 10.80 -0.10
C ILE A 3 12.60 10.16 -1.06
N ASP A 4 13.06 8.96 -0.75
CA ASP A 4 14.00 8.24 -1.62
C ASP A 4 13.35 7.85 -2.95
N ALA A 5 12.10 7.35 -2.91
CA ALA A 5 11.31 7.07 -4.11
C ALA A 5 11.12 8.34 -4.96
N CYS A 6 10.81 9.48 -4.31
CA CYS A 6 10.74 10.76 -4.98
C CYS A 6 12.05 11.12 -5.72
N ASN A 7 13.18 11.00 -5.02
CA ASN A 7 14.49 11.40 -5.55
C ASN A 7 14.97 10.48 -6.68
N GLN A 8 14.54 9.23 -6.67
CA GLN A 8 14.90 8.24 -7.68
C GLN A 8 13.92 8.20 -8.87
N GLY A 9 12.80 8.93 -8.79
CA GLY A 9 11.76 8.89 -9.81
C GLY A 9 11.01 7.54 -9.87
N ALA A 10 11.06 6.79 -8.76
CA ALA A 10 10.40 5.50 -8.60
C ALA A 10 8.87 5.66 -8.54
N THR A 11 8.17 4.59 -8.88
CA THR A 11 6.70 4.52 -8.75
C THR A 11 6.32 4.09 -7.32
N VAL A 12 5.29 4.70 -6.77
CA VAL A 12 4.69 4.29 -5.51
C VAL A 12 3.41 3.51 -5.81
N HIS A 13 3.40 2.25 -5.47
CA HIS A 13 2.28 1.34 -5.62
C HIS A 13 1.50 1.24 -4.32
N PHE A 14 0.17 1.28 -4.41
CA PHE A 14 -0.71 1.12 -3.27
C PHE A 14 -1.63 -0.07 -3.46
N ILE A 15 -1.74 -0.93 -2.45
CA ILE A 15 -2.65 -2.08 -2.41
C ILE A 15 -3.42 -2.13 -1.10
N GLY A 16 -4.63 -2.69 -1.13
CA GLY A 16 -5.49 -2.90 0.03
C GLY A 16 -6.89 -3.33 -0.36
N ASN A 17 -7.70 -3.74 0.61
CA ASN A 17 -9.07 -4.22 0.42
C ASN A 17 -10.07 -3.35 1.17
N GLY A 18 -11.30 -3.23 0.67
CA GLY A 18 -12.40 -2.56 1.35
C GLY A 18 -12.08 -1.11 1.70
N GLY A 19 -12.25 -0.69 2.96
CA GLY A 19 -11.85 0.63 3.44
C GLY A 19 -10.35 0.87 3.32
N SER A 20 -9.54 -0.18 3.50
CA SER A 20 -8.09 -0.14 3.21
C SER A 20 -7.75 -0.09 1.72
N ALA A 21 -8.72 -0.09 0.78
CA ALA A 21 -8.54 0.26 -0.62
C ALA A 21 -8.94 1.71 -0.92
N ALA A 22 -9.86 2.28 -0.15
CA ALA A 22 -10.25 3.69 -0.29
C ALA A 22 -9.07 4.63 0.04
N THR A 23 -8.32 4.35 1.09
CA THR A 23 -7.10 5.10 1.43
C THR A 23 -6.03 5.03 0.32
N PRO A 24 -5.66 3.88 -0.25
CA PRO A 24 -4.82 3.78 -1.45
C PRO A 24 -5.24 4.67 -2.61
N SER A 25 -6.52 4.62 -3.00
CA SER A 25 -7.06 5.44 -4.09
C SER A 25 -6.88 6.93 -3.82
N HIS A 26 -7.27 7.38 -2.61
CA HIS A 26 -7.07 8.76 -2.18
C HIS A 26 -5.58 9.15 -2.13
N SER A 27 -4.74 8.27 -1.59
CA SER A 27 -3.29 8.50 -1.49
C SER A 27 -2.65 8.68 -2.86
N ALA A 28 -3.00 7.83 -3.83
CA ALA A 28 -2.46 7.92 -5.19
C ALA A 28 -2.81 9.27 -5.84
N GLY A 29 -4.05 9.73 -5.68
CA GLY A 29 -4.49 11.04 -6.16
C GLY A 29 -3.75 12.20 -5.50
N ASP A 30 -3.69 12.21 -4.18
CA ASP A 30 -3.04 13.26 -3.39
C ASP A 30 -1.54 13.37 -3.69
N TRP A 31 -0.83 12.25 -3.67
CA TRP A 31 0.61 12.25 -3.82
C TRP A 31 1.05 12.55 -5.26
N SER A 32 0.28 12.10 -6.26
CA SER A 32 0.55 12.51 -7.64
C SER A 32 0.32 13.99 -7.85
N LYS A 33 -0.79 14.55 -7.34
CA LYS A 33 -1.16 15.94 -7.51
C LYS A 33 -0.25 16.91 -6.74
N GLU A 34 0.04 16.62 -5.46
CA GLU A 34 0.73 17.56 -4.58
C GLU A 34 2.23 17.32 -4.50
N LEU A 35 2.70 16.08 -4.67
CA LEU A 35 4.11 15.75 -4.60
C LEU A 35 4.74 15.47 -5.98
N GLY A 36 3.93 15.40 -7.04
CA GLY A 36 4.42 15.07 -8.39
C GLY A 36 4.99 13.66 -8.51
N LEU A 37 4.56 12.74 -7.65
CA LEU A 37 5.01 11.35 -7.66
C LEU A 37 4.26 10.52 -8.70
N LYS A 38 4.94 9.55 -9.28
CA LYS A 38 4.28 8.47 -10.02
C LYS A 38 3.61 7.55 -9.00
N THR A 39 2.29 7.46 -9.03
CA THR A 39 1.51 6.67 -8.06
C THR A 39 0.46 5.83 -8.75
N ILE A 40 0.27 4.61 -8.27
CA ILE A 40 -0.76 3.68 -8.75
C ILE A 40 -1.47 3.04 -7.56
N ALA A 41 -2.79 3.25 -7.46
CA ALA A 41 -3.64 2.42 -6.59
C ALA A 41 -4.22 1.27 -7.41
N HIS A 42 -3.81 0.06 -7.09
CA HIS A 42 -4.14 -1.14 -7.89
C HIS A 42 -5.61 -1.58 -7.78
N SER A 43 -6.40 -0.96 -6.92
CA SER A 43 -7.85 -1.13 -6.84
C SER A 43 -8.64 -0.22 -7.79
N ASP A 44 -8.03 0.82 -8.39
CA ASP A 44 -8.75 1.85 -9.13
C ASP A 44 -9.16 1.41 -10.55
N ASN A 45 -8.41 0.52 -11.16
CA ASN A 45 -8.78 -0.07 -12.44
C ASN A 45 -9.70 -1.28 -12.22
N THR A 46 -10.99 -1.02 -12.09
CA THR A 46 -12.01 -2.05 -11.83
C THR A 46 -12.00 -3.16 -12.88
N SER A 47 -11.75 -2.85 -14.15
CA SER A 47 -11.71 -3.87 -15.22
C SER A 47 -10.54 -4.82 -15.04
N SER A 48 -9.34 -4.30 -14.81
CA SER A 48 -8.15 -5.12 -14.55
C SER A 48 -8.32 -5.94 -13.27
N PHE A 49 -8.73 -5.28 -12.17
CA PHE A 49 -8.94 -5.95 -10.89
C PHE A 49 -9.93 -7.10 -10.98
N SER A 50 -11.09 -6.88 -11.63
CA SER A 50 -12.11 -7.92 -11.78
C SER A 50 -11.69 -9.04 -12.72
N ALA A 51 -10.94 -8.75 -13.79
CA ALA A 51 -10.42 -9.77 -14.70
C ALA A 51 -9.45 -10.71 -13.97
N TRP A 52 -8.45 -10.18 -13.28
CA TRP A 52 -7.55 -10.99 -12.46
C TRP A 52 -8.28 -11.82 -11.40
N ALA A 53 -9.29 -11.22 -10.72
CA ALA A 53 -10.08 -11.94 -9.73
C ALA A 53 -10.87 -13.10 -10.33
N ASN A 54 -11.44 -12.92 -11.54
CA ASN A 54 -12.24 -13.93 -12.23
C ASN A 54 -11.38 -15.06 -12.80
N ASP A 55 -10.25 -14.75 -13.40
CA ASP A 55 -9.46 -15.67 -14.20
C ASP A 55 -8.41 -16.42 -13.35
N GLU A 56 -7.76 -15.73 -12.41
CA GLU A 56 -6.64 -16.25 -11.59
C GLU A 56 -6.97 -16.35 -10.09
N GLY A 57 -8.14 -15.83 -9.69
CA GLY A 57 -8.59 -15.83 -8.31
C GLY A 57 -8.21 -14.56 -7.54
N TYR A 58 -9.00 -14.27 -6.50
CA TYR A 58 -8.86 -13.05 -5.72
C TYR A 58 -7.50 -12.91 -5.03
N SER A 59 -6.85 -14.02 -4.69
CA SER A 59 -5.51 -14.02 -4.08
C SER A 59 -4.41 -13.48 -5.01
N GLN A 60 -4.66 -13.42 -6.33
CA GLN A 60 -3.69 -13.00 -7.35
C GLN A 60 -3.91 -11.59 -7.88
N VAL A 61 -4.96 -10.89 -7.47
CA VAL A 61 -5.35 -9.58 -8.04
C VAL A 61 -4.24 -8.53 -7.95
N PHE A 62 -3.47 -8.50 -6.88
CA PHE A 62 -2.37 -7.55 -6.72
C PHE A 62 -1.07 -8.06 -7.36
N VAL A 63 -0.80 -9.35 -7.30
CA VAL A 63 0.36 -9.96 -7.97
C VAL A 63 0.29 -9.68 -9.47
N GLY A 64 -0.86 -9.96 -10.11
CA GLY A 64 -1.03 -9.74 -11.54
C GLY A 64 -0.83 -8.30 -11.98
N GLN A 65 -1.34 -7.33 -11.21
CA GLN A 65 -1.14 -5.93 -11.54
C GLN A 65 0.30 -5.45 -11.25
N LEU A 66 0.88 -5.86 -10.13
CA LEU A 66 2.27 -5.54 -9.81
C LEU A 66 3.25 -6.12 -10.84
N SER A 67 3.00 -7.34 -11.36
CA SER A 67 3.83 -7.94 -12.40
C SER A 67 3.89 -7.15 -13.71
N THR A 68 2.90 -6.28 -13.94
CA THR A 68 2.83 -5.41 -15.13
C THR A 68 3.44 -4.03 -14.90
N PHE A 69 3.29 -3.49 -13.69
CA PHE A 69 3.54 -2.06 -13.44
C PHE A 69 4.70 -1.78 -12.48
N ALA A 70 5.15 -2.78 -11.71
CA ALA A 70 6.18 -2.57 -10.70
C ALA A 70 7.56 -3.01 -11.21
N ASP A 71 8.55 -2.17 -10.92
CA ASP A 71 9.95 -2.38 -11.25
C ASP A 71 10.83 -2.45 -9.99
N ASN A 72 12.04 -2.97 -10.14
CA ASN A 72 13.05 -2.96 -9.09
C ASN A 72 13.31 -1.54 -8.60
N GLY A 73 13.29 -1.33 -7.30
CA GLY A 73 13.49 -0.02 -6.66
C GLY A 73 12.22 0.80 -6.45
N ASP A 74 11.07 0.36 -6.93
CA ASP A 74 9.79 0.99 -6.63
C ASP A 74 9.41 0.82 -5.15
N LEU A 75 8.40 1.56 -4.71
CA LEU A 75 7.88 1.51 -3.34
C LEU A 75 6.46 0.93 -3.34
N LEU A 76 6.26 -0.18 -2.63
CA LEU A 76 4.93 -0.70 -2.33
C LEU A 76 4.49 -0.27 -0.94
N ILE A 77 3.30 0.33 -0.83
CA ILE A 77 2.61 0.59 0.44
C ILE A 77 1.34 -0.24 0.49
N ALA A 78 1.32 -1.21 1.40
CA ALA A 78 0.21 -2.12 1.61
C ALA A 78 -0.63 -1.69 2.82
N TYR A 79 -1.93 -1.53 2.62
CA TYR A 79 -2.89 -1.24 3.67
C TYR A 79 -3.71 -2.48 3.98
N SER A 80 -3.72 -2.92 5.25
CA SER A 80 -4.51 -4.07 5.66
C SER A 80 -4.85 -3.98 7.14
N GLY A 81 -6.13 -3.80 7.48
CA GLY A 81 -6.54 -3.71 8.88
C GLY A 81 -6.18 -4.93 9.72
N SER A 82 -6.26 -6.13 9.16
CA SER A 82 -5.90 -7.39 9.83
C SER A 82 -4.44 -7.81 9.64
N GLY A 83 -3.80 -7.34 8.57
CA GLY A 83 -2.47 -7.81 8.16
C GLY A 83 -2.41 -9.26 7.66
N ASN A 84 -3.57 -9.88 7.40
CA ASN A 84 -3.68 -11.31 7.05
C ASN A 84 -4.45 -11.57 5.74
N SER A 85 -4.77 -10.54 4.96
CA SER A 85 -5.45 -10.70 3.68
C SER A 85 -4.52 -11.35 2.67
N GLU A 86 -4.88 -12.53 2.17
CA GLU A 86 -4.03 -13.36 1.31
C GLU A 86 -3.53 -12.61 0.05
N ASN A 87 -4.42 -11.91 -0.64
CA ASN A 87 -4.04 -11.13 -1.82
C ASN A 87 -3.05 -10.00 -1.53
N VAL A 88 -3.16 -9.36 -0.36
CA VAL A 88 -2.22 -8.32 0.08
C VAL A 88 -0.87 -8.95 0.44
N ILE A 89 -0.88 -10.07 1.16
CA ILE A 89 0.33 -10.84 1.50
C ILE A 89 1.05 -11.30 0.24
N ASN A 90 0.33 -11.86 -0.73
CA ASN A 90 0.91 -12.31 -2.00
C ASN A 90 1.50 -11.13 -2.80
N GLY A 91 0.81 -9.98 -2.83
CA GLY A 91 1.32 -8.76 -3.45
C GLY A 91 2.62 -8.26 -2.80
N VAL A 92 2.72 -8.30 -1.46
CA VAL A 92 3.95 -7.94 -0.73
C VAL A 92 5.09 -8.92 -1.04
N LYS A 93 4.81 -10.24 -1.02
CA LYS A 93 5.82 -11.27 -1.35
C LYS A 93 6.36 -11.05 -2.75
N PHE A 94 5.50 -10.85 -3.73
CA PHE A 94 5.89 -10.57 -5.11
C PHE A 94 6.72 -9.28 -5.22
N ALA A 95 6.30 -8.19 -4.58
CA ALA A 95 7.05 -6.93 -4.58
C ALA A 95 8.47 -7.09 -4.00
N ASN A 96 8.62 -7.86 -2.93
CA ASN A 96 9.93 -8.20 -2.37
C ASN A 96 10.81 -8.98 -3.37
N GLU A 97 10.23 -9.96 -4.07
CA GLU A 97 10.93 -10.80 -5.05
C GLU A 97 11.50 -9.98 -6.21
N ILE A 98 10.77 -8.97 -6.67
CA ILE A 98 11.24 -8.09 -7.77
C ILE A 98 12.11 -6.92 -7.28
N GLY A 99 12.32 -6.77 -5.97
CA GLY A 99 13.22 -5.77 -5.39
C GLY A 99 12.60 -4.42 -5.09
N CYS A 100 11.29 -4.34 -4.95
CA CYS A 100 10.63 -3.14 -4.40
C CYS A 100 10.99 -2.95 -2.93
N LYS A 101 10.92 -1.70 -2.47
CA LYS A 101 10.82 -1.39 -1.04
C LYS A 101 9.39 -1.57 -0.58
N THR A 102 9.20 -2.13 0.61
CA THR A 102 7.86 -2.51 1.08
C THR A 102 7.51 -1.91 2.44
N VAL A 103 6.32 -1.35 2.54
CA VAL A 103 5.75 -0.78 3.77
C VAL A 103 4.36 -1.36 4.00
N ALA A 104 4.04 -1.72 5.24
CA ALA A 104 2.68 -2.07 5.64
C ALA A 104 2.13 -1.07 6.66
N ILE A 105 0.89 -0.63 6.45
CA ILE A 105 0.11 0.12 7.43
C ILE A 105 -1.07 -0.76 7.84
N THR A 106 -0.96 -1.37 9.02
CA THR A 106 -1.87 -2.40 9.51
C THR A 106 -2.40 -2.04 10.91
N GLY A 107 -3.22 -2.89 11.51
CA GLY A 107 -3.80 -2.66 12.83
C GLY A 107 -3.70 -3.86 13.75
N ASN A 108 -3.95 -3.62 15.03
CA ASN A 108 -4.07 -4.69 16.02
C ASN A 108 -5.48 -5.31 16.03
N TYR A 109 -6.07 -5.49 14.83
CA TYR A 109 -7.42 -6.04 14.68
C TYR A 109 -7.54 -7.39 15.41
N ASN A 110 -8.55 -7.51 16.26
CA ASN A 110 -8.76 -8.68 17.13
C ASN A 110 -7.53 -9.11 17.96
N GLY A 111 -6.62 -8.20 18.28
CA GLY A 111 -5.43 -8.50 19.06
C GLY A 111 -4.30 -9.21 18.29
N MET A 112 -4.34 -9.24 16.95
CA MET A 112 -3.38 -9.97 16.10
C MET A 112 -2.04 -9.27 15.90
N GLY A 113 -1.79 -8.13 16.54
CA GLY A 113 -0.48 -7.45 16.51
C GLY A 113 0.00 -7.00 15.14
N GLY A 114 -0.91 -6.79 14.20
CA GLY A 114 -0.59 -6.39 12.82
C GLY A 114 -0.61 -7.52 11.79
N GLY A 115 -0.81 -8.75 12.21
CA GLY A 115 -0.93 -9.92 11.34
C GLY A 115 0.40 -10.42 10.75
N GLU A 116 0.34 -11.33 9.77
CA GLU A 116 1.52 -11.92 9.10
C GLU A 116 2.36 -10.86 8.38
N ILE A 117 1.71 -9.84 7.82
CA ILE A 117 2.33 -8.84 6.96
C ILE A 117 3.51 -8.11 7.63
N VAL A 118 3.48 -7.92 8.96
CA VAL A 118 4.55 -7.20 9.68
C VAL A 118 5.92 -7.88 9.60
N ASN A 119 5.93 -9.18 9.35
CA ASN A 119 7.16 -9.98 9.22
C ASN A 119 7.67 -10.06 7.77
N LEU A 120 6.95 -9.49 6.81
CA LEU A 120 7.23 -9.60 5.39
C LEU A 120 7.76 -8.31 4.77
N VAL A 121 7.54 -7.16 5.42
CA VAL A 121 7.87 -5.85 4.88
C VAL A 121 9.14 -5.26 5.48
N ASP A 122 9.77 -4.33 4.75
CA ASP A 122 10.92 -3.57 5.27
C ASP A 122 10.54 -2.66 6.46
N LEU A 123 9.30 -2.12 6.45
CA LEU A 123 8.78 -1.25 7.51
C LEU A 123 7.31 -1.52 7.76
N SER A 124 6.92 -1.71 9.01
CA SER A 124 5.52 -1.83 9.41
C SER A 124 5.10 -0.74 10.39
N ILE A 125 3.89 -0.21 10.21
CA ILE A 125 3.20 0.68 11.15
C ILE A 125 1.95 -0.06 11.63
N VAL A 126 1.91 -0.39 12.93
CA VAL A 126 0.78 -1.09 13.55
C VAL A 126 -0.05 -0.10 14.35
N ILE A 127 -1.27 0.15 13.91
CA ILE A 127 -2.25 1.00 14.59
C ILE A 127 -2.77 0.26 15.83
N PRO A 128 -2.66 0.81 17.05
CA PRO A 128 -3.02 0.13 18.29
C PRO A 128 -4.55 0.15 18.52
N SER A 129 -5.31 -0.33 17.57
CA SER A 129 -6.79 -0.43 17.63
C SER A 129 -7.23 -1.83 17.25
N THR A 130 -8.26 -2.33 17.93
CA THR A 130 -8.94 -3.60 17.60
C THR A 130 -10.18 -3.42 16.72
N SER A 131 -10.63 -2.17 16.50
CA SER A 131 -11.75 -1.82 15.62
C SER A 131 -11.25 -1.59 14.21
N MET A 132 -11.85 -2.26 13.22
CA MET A 132 -11.50 -2.12 11.82
C MET A 132 -11.71 -0.68 11.33
N GLU A 133 -12.84 -0.09 11.65
CA GLU A 133 -13.21 1.27 11.23
C GLU A 133 -12.19 2.31 11.72
N ARG A 134 -11.75 2.19 12.97
CA ARG A 134 -10.73 3.08 13.53
C ARG A 134 -9.35 2.86 12.91
N ILE A 135 -9.04 1.62 12.54
CA ILE A 135 -7.79 1.31 11.83
C ILE A 135 -7.82 2.01 10.46
N GLU A 136 -8.91 1.90 9.72
CA GLU A 136 -9.09 2.52 8.41
C GLU A 136 -9.05 4.05 8.48
N ASP A 137 -9.71 4.67 9.48
CA ASP A 137 -9.63 6.11 9.71
C ASP A 137 -8.18 6.58 9.95
N VAL A 138 -7.44 5.86 10.80
CA VAL A 138 -6.06 6.21 11.13
C VAL A 138 -5.12 5.94 9.95
N GLN A 139 -5.38 4.94 9.10
CA GLN A 139 -4.64 4.74 7.85
C GLN A 139 -4.69 6.01 6.98
N LEU A 140 -5.85 6.64 6.85
CA LEU A 140 -5.98 7.89 6.10
C LEU A 140 -5.24 9.05 6.77
N VAL A 141 -5.30 9.16 8.10
CA VAL A 141 -4.53 10.16 8.86
C VAL A 141 -3.03 10.00 8.63
N ILE A 142 -2.52 8.76 8.69
CA ILE A 142 -1.10 8.46 8.44
C ILE A 142 -0.70 8.87 7.02
N ASN A 143 -1.56 8.61 6.00
CA ASN A 143 -1.32 9.05 4.64
C ASN A 143 -1.09 10.57 4.55
N HIS A 144 -1.97 11.36 5.18
CA HIS A 144 -1.84 12.82 5.18
C HIS A 144 -0.59 13.29 5.92
N ILE A 145 -0.25 12.68 7.07
CA ILE A 145 0.97 13.01 7.81
C ILE A 145 2.22 12.76 6.95
N ILE A 146 2.29 11.63 6.26
CA ILE A 146 3.42 11.31 5.38
C ILE A 146 3.51 12.33 4.24
N LYS A 147 2.39 12.65 3.59
CA LYS A 147 2.32 13.64 2.51
C LYS A 147 2.86 14.99 2.97
N GLU A 148 2.36 15.52 4.08
CA GLU A 148 2.80 16.81 4.62
C GLU A 148 4.28 16.80 5.03
N ALA A 149 4.76 15.71 5.62
CA ALA A 149 6.17 15.58 5.98
C ALA A 149 7.09 15.59 4.75
N VAL A 150 6.70 14.90 3.66
CA VAL A 150 7.45 14.91 2.40
C VAL A 150 7.45 16.31 1.76
N LYS A 151 6.30 16.99 1.76
CA LYS A 151 6.17 18.36 1.24
C LYS A 151 7.09 19.33 1.99
N SER A 152 7.03 19.33 3.32
CA SER A 152 7.88 20.19 4.15
C SER A 152 9.37 19.92 3.98
N ASN A 153 9.77 18.67 3.73
CA ASN A 153 11.16 18.33 3.48
C ASN A 153 11.69 18.85 2.13
N ARG A 154 10.81 19.00 1.14
CA ARG A 154 11.17 19.50 -0.19
C ARG A 154 11.25 21.03 -0.26
N GLU A 155 10.65 21.73 0.67
CA GLU A 155 10.65 23.20 0.75
C GLU A 155 11.90 23.74 1.49
N GLN A 156 12.70 22.86 2.09
CA GLN A 156 13.98 23.17 2.74
C GLN A 156 15.17 23.01 1.79
#